data_666b1a8444f5f2ce321d0906e018b23b
#
_entry.id   666b1a8444f5f2ce321d0906e018b23b
#
_cell.length_a   1.000
_cell.length_b   1.000
_cell.length_c   1.000
_cell.angle_alpha   90.00
_cell.angle_beta   90.00
_cell.angle_gamma   90.00
#
_symmetry.space_group_name_H-M   'P 1'
#
loop_
_entity.id
_entity.type
_entity.pdbx_description
1 polymer ?
#
loop_
_entity_poly.entity_id
_entity_poly.type
_entity_poly.pdbx_seq_one_letter_code
_entity_poly.pdbx_strand_id
1 'polypeptide(L)'
;GAESAVGKVVNLNGIPRTALAPLFIVWLGIGLWSKVGVVFLLTFFLNFFNTYTGMRQMDQEYVDLARLMGVKGWKLSFKVIFPAISPYVFTGIRTSIPFAVIGAIVGEFVAATEGVGFFIRMSAGIFKTADVFVGIIVLMIMVIIMDRIAELVERRALRWQTQTERIQIQA
;
A
#
# COMPACT_ATOMS: atom_id res chain seq x y z
N GLY A 1 -9.71 6.73 -23.83
CA GLY A 1 -10.05 5.52 -23.03
C GLY A 1 -9.36 5.45 -21.65
N ALA A 2 -8.01 5.53 -21.57
CA ALA A 2 -7.31 5.41 -20.29
C ALA A 2 -7.49 6.63 -19.37
N GLU A 3 -7.49 7.84 -19.92
CA GLU A 3 -7.67 9.07 -19.12
C GLU A 3 -9.08 9.17 -18.51
N SER A 4 -10.10 8.71 -19.21
CA SER A 4 -11.46 8.68 -18.65
C SER A 4 -11.64 7.65 -17.53
N ALA A 5 -10.91 6.53 -17.60
CA ALA A 5 -10.89 5.53 -16.54
C ALA A 5 -10.18 6.05 -15.30
N VAL A 6 -9.03 6.73 -15.48
CA VAL A 6 -8.29 7.36 -14.38
C VAL A 6 -9.10 8.47 -13.72
N GLY A 7 -9.80 9.30 -14.50
CA GLY A 7 -10.69 10.34 -13.96
C GLY A 7 -11.81 9.76 -13.09
N LYS A 8 -12.39 8.62 -13.48
CA LYS A 8 -13.38 7.90 -12.65
C LYS A 8 -12.79 7.36 -11.35
N VAL A 9 -11.56 6.82 -11.40
CA VAL A 9 -10.85 6.31 -10.21
C VAL A 9 -10.48 7.46 -9.27
N VAL A 10 -10.10 8.62 -9.79
CA VAL A 10 -9.83 9.83 -8.98
C VAL A 10 -11.08 10.31 -8.24
N ASN A 11 -12.24 10.31 -8.92
CA ASN A 11 -13.50 10.70 -8.27
C ASN A 11 -13.91 9.74 -7.15
N LEU A 12 -13.62 8.44 -7.28
CA LEU A 12 -13.83 7.46 -6.20
C LEU A 12 -12.89 7.68 -5.00
N ASN A 13 -11.80 8.41 -5.19
CA ASN A 13 -10.88 8.74 -4.12
C ASN A 13 -11.45 9.76 -3.10
N GLY A 14 -12.47 10.52 -3.48
CA GLY A 14 -13.17 11.47 -2.61
C GLY A 14 -14.11 10.83 -1.59
N ILE A 15 -14.42 9.52 -1.69
CA ILE A 15 -15.28 8.83 -0.74
C ILE A 15 -14.49 8.58 0.56
N PRO A 16 -15.03 8.92 1.75
CA PRO A 16 -14.38 8.61 3.03
C PRO A 16 -14.38 7.09 3.25
N ARG A 17 -13.31 6.43 2.77
CA ARG A 17 -13.20 4.96 2.71
C ARG A 17 -13.29 4.28 4.07
N THR A 18 -12.83 4.95 5.11
CA THR A 18 -12.95 4.46 6.48
C THR A 18 -14.42 4.35 6.93
N ALA A 19 -15.29 5.19 6.37
CA ALA A 19 -16.74 5.12 6.64
C ALA A 19 -17.40 3.89 6.03
N LEU A 20 -16.73 3.17 5.13
CA LEU A 20 -17.22 1.90 4.56
C LEU A 20 -16.93 0.69 5.46
N ALA A 21 -16.15 0.83 6.53
CA ALA A 21 -15.83 -0.28 7.42
C ALA A 21 -17.08 -1.02 7.96
N PRO A 22 -18.15 -0.34 8.43
CA PRO A 22 -19.38 -1.02 8.85
C PRO A 22 -20.04 -1.84 7.73
N LEU A 23 -19.95 -1.38 6.47
CA LEU A 23 -20.51 -2.08 5.33
C LEU A 23 -19.80 -3.42 5.07
N PHE A 24 -18.46 -3.45 5.20
CA PHE A 24 -17.70 -4.70 5.10
C PHE A 24 -18.07 -5.69 6.21
N ILE A 25 -18.39 -5.20 7.40
CA ILE A 25 -18.84 -6.04 8.51
C ILE A 25 -20.21 -6.64 8.22
N VAL A 26 -21.14 -5.85 7.66
CA VAL A 26 -22.48 -6.34 7.27
C VAL A 26 -22.38 -7.41 6.16
N TRP A 27 -21.47 -7.24 5.19
CA TRP A 27 -21.34 -8.14 4.05
C TRP A 27 -20.53 -9.40 4.36
N LEU A 28 -19.42 -9.25 5.09
CA LEU A 28 -18.45 -10.32 5.33
C LEU A 28 -18.52 -10.91 6.74
N GLY A 29 -19.40 -10.37 7.57
CA GLY A 29 -19.52 -10.76 8.97
C GLY A 29 -18.43 -10.18 9.87
N ILE A 30 -18.57 -10.43 11.18
CA ILE A 30 -17.58 -10.08 12.19
C ILE A 30 -16.43 -11.08 12.08
N GLY A 31 -15.21 -10.60 11.85
CA GLY A 31 -14.03 -11.48 11.77
C GLY A 31 -12.88 -10.92 10.94
N LEU A 32 -11.99 -11.81 10.52
CA LEU A 32 -10.79 -11.45 9.77
C LEU A 32 -11.11 -10.86 8.39
N TRP A 33 -12.11 -11.42 7.70
CA TRP A 33 -12.41 -11.02 6.31
C TRP A 33 -12.91 -9.60 6.16
N SER A 34 -13.70 -9.12 7.11
CA SER A 34 -14.14 -7.71 7.11
C SER A 34 -12.96 -6.77 7.33
N LYS A 35 -12.03 -7.09 8.23
CA LYS A 35 -10.80 -6.33 8.46
C LYS A 35 -9.93 -6.30 7.18
N VAL A 36 -9.73 -7.47 6.55
CA VAL A 36 -8.99 -7.57 5.28
C VAL A 36 -9.64 -6.74 4.18
N GLY A 37 -10.96 -6.73 4.08
CA GLY A 37 -11.70 -5.90 3.12
C GLY A 37 -11.45 -4.41 3.29
N VAL A 38 -11.48 -3.92 4.53
CA VAL A 38 -11.20 -2.50 4.85
C VAL A 38 -9.75 -2.15 4.53
N VAL A 39 -8.80 -2.98 4.96
CA VAL A 39 -7.37 -2.79 4.68
C VAL A 39 -7.12 -2.78 3.18
N PHE A 40 -7.68 -3.74 2.44
CA PHE A 40 -7.55 -3.81 0.99
C PHE A 40 -8.06 -2.53 0.32
N LEU A 41 -9.24 -2.05 0.69
CA LEU A 41 -9.81 -0.83 0.12
C LEU A 41 -8.90 0.39 0.34
N LEU A 42 -8.33 0.54 1.54
CA LEU A 42 -7.45 1.67 1.86
C LEU A 42 -6.10 1.61 1.12
N THR A 43 -5.52 0.41 1.02
CA THR A 43 -4.18 0.23 0.45
C THR A 43 -4.19 0.12 -1.07
N PHE A 44 -5.25 -0.45 -1.66
CA PHE A 44 -5.36 -0.66 -3.10
C PHE A 44 -5.16 0.62 -3.91
N PHE A 45 -5.87 1.69 -3.57
CA PHE A 45 -5.78 2.95 -4.32
C PHE A 45 -4.39 3.59 -4.20
N LEU A 46 -3.75 3.50 -3.03
CA LEU A 46 -2.39 4.02 -2.85
C LEU A 46 -1.40 3.29 -3.76
N ASN A 47 -1.47 1.96 -3.77
CA ASN A 47 -0.61 1.15 -4.65
C ASN A 47 -0.93 1.39 -6.13
N PHE A 48 -2.22 1.49 -6.48
CA PHE A 48 -2.64 1.78 -7.85
C PHE A 48 -2.06 3.11 -8.35
N PHE A 49 -2.21 4.20 -7.58
CA PHE A 49 -1.71 5.51 -7.99
C PHE A 49 -0.19 5.58 -8.05
N ASN A 50 0.52 4.95 -7.12
CA ASN A 50 1.99 4.89 -7.18
C ASN A 50 2.45 4.12 -8.43
N THR A 51 1.85 2.96 -8.69
CA THR A 51 2.18 2.15 -9.88
C THR A 51 1.85 2.91 -11.17
N TYR A 52 0.68 3.57 -11.23
CA TYR A 52 0.28 4.38 -12.38
C TYR A 52 1.25 5.55 -12.62
N THR A 53 1.67 6.24 -11.57
CA THR A 53 2.68 7.30 -11.64
C THR A 53 4.00 6.75 -12.20
N GLY A 54 4.45 5.60 -11.71
CA GLY A 54 5.63 4.92 -12.22
C GLY A 54 5.53 4.60 -13.71
N MET A 55 4.37 4.14 -14.16
CA MET A 55 4.15 3.89 -15.60
C MET A 55 4.18 5.17 -16.43
N ARG A 56 3.69 6.29 -15.91
CA ARG A 56 3.71 7.59 -16.62
C ARG A 56 5.08 8.24 -16.64
N GLN A 57 5.88 8.02 -15.61
CA GLN A 57 7.24 8.57 -15.50
C GLN A 57 8.31 7.69 -16.18
N MET A 58 7.92 6.50 -16.60
CA MET A 58 8.81 5.61 -17.34
C MET A 58 9.19 6.23 -18.69
N ASP A 59 10.48 6.27 -18.96
CA ASP A 59 10.99 6.77 -20.23
C ASP A 59 10.56 5.85 -21.37
N GLN A 60 9.84 6.42 -22.33
CA GLN A 60 9.36 5.70 -23.51
C GLN A 60 10.49 5.22 -24.41
N GLU A 61 11.65 5.86 -24.36
CA GLU A 61 12.82 5.46 -25.18
C GLU A 61 13.25 4.01 -24.87
N TYR A 62 13.19 3.59 -23.59
CA TYR A 62 13.50 2.19 -23.23
C TYR A 62 12.51 1.19 -23.84
N VAL A 63 11.24 1.57 -23.91
CA VAL A 63 10.18 0.73 -24.49
C VAL A 63 10.36 0.63 -26.00
N ASP A 64 10.66 1.75 -26.66
CA ASP A 64 10.83 1.81 -28.11
C ASP A 64 12.11 1.09 -28.54
N LEU A 65 13.20 1.25 -27.80
CA LEU A 65 14.45 0.49 -28.03
C LEU A 65 14.20 -1.02 -27.92
N ALA A 66 13.50 -1.46 -26.88
CA ALA A 66 13.18 -2.87 -26.70
C ALA A 66 12.30 -3.41 -27.85
N ARG A 67 11.37 -2.59 -28.37
CA ARG A 67 10.53 -2.95 -29.53
C ARG A 67 11.37 -3.07 -30.80
N LEU A 68 12.33 -2.17 -31.02
CA LEU A 68 13.27 -2.23 -32.15
C LEU A 68 14.14 -3.49 -32.09
N MET A 69 14.49 -3.94 -30.88
CA MET A 69 15.20 -5.22 -30.65
C MET A 69 14.30 -6.46 -30.80
N GLY A 70 13.04 -6.29 -31.22
CA GLY A 70 12.08 -7.38 -31.45
C GLY A 70 11.37 -7.90 -30.21
N VAL A 71 11.52 -7.26 -29.04
CA VAL A 71 10.81 -7.63 -27.81
C VAL A 71 9.36 -7.12 -27.89
N LYS A 72 8.37 -8.03 -27.91
CA LYS A 72 6.94 -7.69 -28.07
C LYS A 72 6.08 -8.42 -27.03
N GLY A 73 4.85 -7.89 -26.82
CA GLY A 73 3.81 -8.51 -25.99
C GLY A 73 4.26 -8.74 -24.55
N TRP A 74 3.95 -9.92 -24.03
CA TRP A 74 4.22 -10.30 -22.64
C TRP A 74 5.68 -10.16 -22.21
N LYS A 75 6.61 -10.46 -23.13
CA LYS A 75 8.05 -10.32 -22.87
C LYS A 75 8.46 -8.86 -22.62
N LEU A 76 7.85 -7.92 -23.32
CA LEU A 76 8.07 -6.49 -23.11
C LEU A 76 7.59 -6.07 -21.73
N SER A 77 6.38 -6.50 -21.33
CA SER A 77 5.81 -6.18 -20.04
C SER A 77 6.67 -6.70 -18.88
N PHE A 78 7.09 -7.99 -18.92
CA PHE A 78 7.80 -8.58 -17.78
C PHE A 78 9.31 -8.31 -17.76
N LYS A 79 9.95 -8.11 -18.92
CA LYS A 79 11.40 -7.91 -18.98
C LYS A 79 11.82 -6.45 -19.00
N VAL A 80 10.92 -5.53 -19.37
CA VAL A 80 11.22 -4.10 -19.51
C VAL A 80 10.34 -3.27 -18.60
N ILE A 81 9.02 -3.32 -18.79
CA ILE A 81 8.10 -2.44 -18.07
C ILE A 81 8.08 -2.77 -16.58
N PHE A 82 7.86 -4.02 -16.19
CA PHE A 82 7.73 -4.41 -14.78
C PHE A 82 9.01 -4.09 -13.96
N PRO A 83 10.22 -4.42 -14.40
CA PRO A 83 11.44 -3.98 -13.72
C PRO A 83 11.55 -2.46 -13.60
N ALA A 84 11.20 -1.70 -14.65
CA ALA A 84 11.30 -0.25 -14.66
C ALA A 84 10.35 0.42 -13.65
N ILE A 85 9.12 -0.11 -13.48
CA ILE A 85 8.13 0.43 -12.55
C ILE A 85 8.21 -0.16 -11.15
N SER A 86 9.01 -1.21 -10.94
CA SER A 86 9.08 -1.90 -9.65
C SER A 86 9.41 -1.00 -8.45
N PRO A 87 10.26 0.04 -8.53
CA PRO A 87 10.48 0.96 -7.42
C PRO A 87 9.21 1.68 -6.99
N TYR A 88 8.39 2.09 -7.94
CA TYR A 88 7.12 2.76 -7.65
C TYR A 88 6.11 1.82 -6.98
N VAL A 89 6.12 0.53 -7.37
CA VAL A 89 5.31 -0.50 -6.72
C VAL A 89 5.74 -0.68 -5.27
N PHE A 90 7.05 -0.80 -5.00
CA PHE A 90 7.59 -0.92 -3.64
C PHE A 90 7.32 0.33 -2.80
N THR A 91 7.48 1.53 -3.37
CA THR A 91 7.10 2.78 -2.72
C THR A 91 5.61 2.77 -2.36
N GLY A 92 4.74 2.32 -3.27
CA GLY A 92 3.32 2.16 -3.01
C GLY A 92 3.02 1.21 -1.85
N ILE A 93 3.71 0.07 -1.78
CA ILE A 93 3.58 -0.89 -0.68
C ILE A 93 4.01 -0.25 0.64
N ARG A 94 5.16 0.40 0.70
CA ARG A 94 5.66 1.06 1.92
C ARG A 94 4.75 2.18 2.40
N THR A 95 4.33 3.07 1.51
CA THR A 95 3.40 4.16 1.87
C THR A 95 2.04 3.65 2.31
N SER A 96 1.64 2.45 1.91
CA SER A 96 0.37 1.85 2.33
C SER A 96 0.41 1.17 3.70
N ILE A 97 1.60 0.89 4.28
CA ILE A 97 1.72 0.21 5.59
C ILE A 97 0.98 0.96 6.71
N PRO A 98 1.17 2.27 6.94
CA PRO A 98 0.42 2.98 7.97
C PRO A 98 -1.09 2.93 7.73
N PHE A 99 -1.52 3.04 6.47
CA PHE A 99 -2.94 2.97 6.11
C PHE A 99 -3.54 1.58 6.32
N ALA A 100 -2.74 0.52 6.11
CA ALA A 100 -3.15 -0.85 6.42
C ALA A 100 -3.42 -1.02 7.92
N VAL A 101 -2.54 -0.48 8.77
CA VAL A 101 -2.71 -0.51 10.22
C VAL A 101 -3.92 0.31 10.65
N ILE A 102 -4.12 1.51 10.09
CA ILE A 102 -5.34 2.31 10.33
C ILE A 102 -6.59 1.50 9.95
N GLY A 103 -6.61 0.86 8.79
CA GLY A 103 -7.73 0.03 8.35
C GLY A 103 -8.04 -1.12 9.29
N ALA A 104 -6.99 -1.81 9.77
CA ALA A 104 -7.14 -2.88 10.74
C ALA A 104 -7.72 -2.38 12.07
N ILE A 105 -7.20 -1.26 12.60
CA ILE A 105 -7.69 -0.65 13.84
C ILE A 105 -9.14 -0.21 13.71
N VAL A 106 -9.50 0.46 12.60
CA VAL A 106 -10.89 0.87 12.34
C VAL A 106 -11.82 -0.35 12.31
N GLY A 107 -11.41 -1.42 11.65
CA GLY A 107 -12.16 -2.69 11.67
C GLY A 107 -12.29 -3.28 13.07
N GLU A 108 -11.24 -3.18 13.91
CA GLU A 108 -11.28 -3.64 15.29
C GLU A 108 -12.14 -2.75 16.19
N PHE A 109 -12.16 -1.45 15.96
CA PHE A 109 -13.01 -0.52 16.72
C PHE A 109 -14.50 -0.79 16.50
N VAL A 110 -14.88 -1.20 15.30
CA VAL A 110 -16.30 -1.38 14.95
C VAL A 110 -16.83 -2.71 15.50
N ALA A 111 -16.13 -3.82 15.33
CA ALA A 111 -16.72 -5.12 15.59
C ALA A 111 -15.72 -6.23 16.02
N ALA A 112 -14.63 -5.89 16.71
CA ALA A 112 -13.73 -6.91 17.21
C ALA A 112 -13.99 -7.27 18.67
N THR A 113 -13.67 -8.51 19.01
CA THR A 113 -13.62 -9.06 20.37
C THR A 113 -12.20 -9.24 20.86
N GLU A 114 -11.21 -9.08 19.99
CA GLU A 114 -9.78 -9.23 20.27
C GLU A 114 -8.95 -8.34 19.33
N GLY A 115 -7.71 -8.10 19.71
CA GLY A 115 -6.77 -7.26 18.96
C GLY A 115 -6.36 -6.00 19.72
N VAL A 116 -5.34 -5.30 19.18
CA VAL A 116 -4.80 -4.09 19.81
C VAL A 116 -5.79 -2.94 19.74
N GLY A 117 -6.53 -2.78 18.65
CA GLY A 117 -7.57 -1.78 18.51
C GLY A 117 -8.73 -2.04 19.49
N PHE A 118 -9.14 -3.31 19.62
CA PHE A 118 -10.14 -3.69 20.65
C PHE A 118 -9.64 -3.33 22.05
N PHE A 119 -8.40 -3.65 22.40
CA PHE A 119 -7.80 -3.30 23.70
C PHE A 119 -7.81 -1.78 23.94
N ILE A 120 -7.42 -0.97 22.95
CA ILE A 120 -7.47 0.50 23.03
C ILE A 120 -8.90 0.98 23.28
N ARG A 121 -9.86 0.48 22.50
CA ARG A 121 -11.28 0.86 22.64
C ARG A 121 -11.85 0.52 24.01
N MET A 122 -11.58 -0.70 24.50
CA MET A 122 -12.01 -1.14 25.84
C MET A 122 -11.41 -0.26 26.95
N SER A 123 -10.10 -0.02 26.89
CA SER A 123 -9.40 0.81 27.87
C SER A 123 -9.89 2.25 27.86
N ALA A 124 -10.15 2.80 26.66
CA ALA A 124 -10.75 4.14 26.53
C ALA A 124 -12.15 4.22 27.12
N GLY A 125 -12.97 3.18 26.91
CA GLY A 125 -14.35 3.11 27.44
C GLY A 125 -14.44 3.10 28.98
N ILE A 126 -13.38 2.67 29.66
CA ILE A 126 -13.26 2.66 31.13
C ILE A 126 -12.30 3.71 31.68
N PHE A 127 -11.90 4.68 30.82
CA PHE A 127 -10.99 5.79 31.15
C PHE A 127 -9.60 5.37 31.67
N LYS A 128 -9.13 4.18 31.32
CA LYS A 128 -7.77 3.73 31.61
C LYS A 128 -6.76 4.30 30.59
N THR A 129 -6.42 5.56 30.77
CA THR A 129 -5.57 6.31 29.84
C THR A 129 -4.18 5.66 29.67
N ALA A 130 -3.61 5.11 30.74
CA ALA A 130 -2.30 4.42 30.67
C ALA A 130 -2.34 3.23 29.71
N ASP A 131 -3.39 2.40 29.76
CA ASP A 131 -3.54 1.23 28.87
C ASP A 131 -3.75 1.65 27.42
N VAL A 132 -4.44 2.78 27.17
CA VAL A 132 -4.58 3.37 25.82
C VAL A 132 -3.21 3.73 25.26
N PHE A 133 -2.34 4.39 26.04
CA PHE A 133 -0.97 4.71 25.60
C PHE A 133 -0.15 3.47 25.32
N VAL A 134 -0.27 2.43 26.15
CA VAL A 134 0.39 1.13 25.88
C VAL A 134 -0.04 0.58 24.53
N GLY A 135 -1.33 0.57 24.22
CA GLY A 135 -1.85 0.11 22.94
C GLY A 135 -1.29 0.92 21.76
N ILE A 136 -1.22 2.25 21.88
CA ILE A 136 -0.65 3.14 20.85
C ILE A 136 0.84 2.86 20.63
N ILE A 137 1.62 2.65 21.70
CA ILE A 137 3.05 2.32 21.61
C ILE A 137 3.24 0.98 20.90
N VAL A 138 2.42 -0.03 21.20
CA VAL A 138 2.48 -1.34 20.54
C VAL A 138 2.20 -1.19 19.04
N LEU A 139 1.20 -0.39 18.65
CA LEU A 139 0.92 -0.11 17.23
C LEU A 139 2.09 0.60 16.54
N MET A 140 2.69 1.59 17.20
CA MET A 140 3.85 2.30 16.65
C MET A 140 5.02 1.37 16.40
N ILE A 141 5.33 0.49 17.35
CA ILE A 141 6.39 -0.52 17.20
C ILE A 141 6.06 -1.47 16.04
N MET A 142 4.81 -1.91 15.94
CA MET A 142 4.36 -2.79 14.87
C MET A 142 4.52 -2.14 13.48
N VAL A 143 4.13 -0.87 13.31
CA VAL A 143 4.32 -0.12 12.06
C VAL A 143 5.80 -0.02 11.70
N ILE A 144 6.67 0.32 12.68
CA ILE A 144 8.12 0.42 12.46
C ILE A 144 8.69 -0.93 12.00
N ILE A 145 8.29 -2.02 12.64
CA ILE A 145 8.76 -3.37 12.26
C ILE A 145 8.32 -3.71 10.84
N MET A 146 7.04 -3.46 10.50
CA MET A 146 6.51 -3.72 9.16
C MET A 146 7.23 -2.88 8.09
N ASP A 147 7.49 -1.60 8.36
CA ASP A 147 8.23 -0.74 7.42
C ASP A 147 9.67 -1.23 7.22
N ARG A 148 10.36 -1.64 8.29
CA ARG A 148 11.72 -2.22 8.19
C ARG A 148 11.74 -3.52 7.39
N ILE A 149 10.76 -4.38 7.57
CA ILE A 149 10.64 -5.61 6.78
C ILE A 149 10.41 -5.26 5.31
N ALA A 150 9.50 -4.33 5.02
CA ALA A 150 9.24 -3.88 3.66
C ALA A 150 10.48 -3.27 3.00
N GLU A 151 11.24 -2.44 3.72
CA GLU A 151 12.51 -1.87 3.28
C GLU A 151 13.55 -2.94 2.95
N LEU A 152 13.68 -3.97 3.78
CA LEU A 152 14.62 -5.08 3.54
C LEU A 152 14.23 -5.87 2.29
N VAL A 153 12.92 -6.11 2.08
CA VAL A 153 12.40 -6.77 0.88
C VAL A 153 12.66 -5.92 -0.36
N GLU A 154 12.36 -4.62 -0.30
CA GLU A 154 12.61 -3.66 -1.39
C GLU A 154 14.09 -3.64 -1.79
N ARG A 155 15.00 -3.44 -0.83
CA ARG A 155 16.44 -3.44 -1.07
C ARG A 155 16.94 -4.74 -1.70
N ARG A 156 16.34 -5.86 -1.32
CA ARG A 156 16.70 -7.16 -1.88
C ARG A 156 16.14 -7.37 -3.29
N ALA A 157 14.92 -6.92 -3.52
CA ALA A 157 14.24 -7.00 -4.81
C ALA A 157 14.82 -6.04 -5.84
N LEU A 158 15.29 -4.84 -5.43
CA LEU A 158 15.81 -3.79 -6.32
C LEU A 158 17.35 -3.72 -6.36
N ARG A 159 18.03 -4.81 -6.08
CA ARG A 159 19.51 -4.85 -6.07
C ARG A 159 20.16 -4.39 -7.36
N TRP A 160 19.50 -4.57 -8.51
CA TRP A 160 20.00 -4.14 -9.81
C TRP A 160 19.97 -2.61 -10.03
N GLN A 161 19.12 -1.87 -9.30
CA GLN A 161 18.91 -0.44 -9.52
C GLN A 161 19.95 0.43 -8.80
N THR A 162 20.52 -0.05 -7.72
CA THR A 162 21.50 0.68 -6.89
C THR A 162 22.80 1.02 -7.62
N GLN A 163 23.07 0.41 -8.78
CA GLN A 163 24.26 0.70 -9.58
C GLN A 163 24.08 1.92 -10.52
N THR A 164 22.86 2.21 -10.96
CA THR A 164 22.60 3.27 -11.94
C THR A 164 22.65 4.67 -11.31
N GLU A 165 22.14 4.83 -10.09
CA GLU A 165 22.19 6.13 -9.38
C GLU A 165 23.62 6.56 -9.00
N ARG A 166 24.52 5.60 -8.70
CA ARG A 166 25.91 5.92 -8.35
C ARG A 166 26.71 6.50 -9.53
N ILE A 167 26.32 6.18 -10.76
CA ILE A 167 27.01 6.68 -11.97
C ILE A 167 26.62 8.13 -12.26
N GLN A 168 25.38 8.54 -11.95
CA GLN A 168 24.92 9.91 -12.17
C GLN A 168 25.45 10.91 -11.15
N ILE A 169 25.88 10.49 -9.96
CA ILE A 169 26.47 11.37 -8.94
C ILE A 169 27.97 11.60 -9.19
N GLN A 170 28.62 10.80 -10.04
CA GLN A 170 30.04 10.92 -10.38
C GLN A 170 30.34 11.55 -11.73
N ALA A 171 29.32 11.92 -12.50
CA ALA A 171 29.43 12.63 -13.78
C ALA A 171 29.03 14.09 -13.62
#